data_451802f460ab6baa54d63a5400286421
#
_entry.id   451802f460ab6baa54d63a5400286421
#
_cell.length_a   1.000
_cell.length_b   1.000
_cell.length_c   1.000
_cell.angle_alpha   90.00
_cell.angle_beta   90.00
_cell.angle_gamma   90.00
#
_symmetry.space_group_name_H-M   'P 1'
#
loop_
_entity.id
_entity.type
_entity.pdbx_description
1 polymer ?
#
loop_
_entity_poly.entity_id
_entity_poly.type
_entity_poly.pdbx_seq_one_letter_code
_entity_poly.pdbx_strand_id
1 'polypeptide(L)'
;MAVNGSNFVDYVKIHCAAGHGGAGSVHLHRSRLTAKGGPDGGDGGRGGNVYLRGNDQMWTLLHLKYKRHVKAGRGGPGSSNNSFGDDGEDKYIEVPLGTVVRDGDTQDILFEVTEHAQEIVVRKGGMGGRGNSWFKNSVRQTPRYAQPGTEGEEGWNILELKVLADVGL
;
A
#
# COMPACT_ATOMS: atom_id res chain seq x y z
N MET A 1 -23.30 17.58 -13.25
CA MET A 1 -24.07 17.45 -14.46
C MET A 1 -24.51 16.02 -14.66
N ALA A 2 -25.77 15.82 -14.88
CA ALA A 2 -26.29 14.48 -15.01
C ALA A 2 -25.92 13.90 -16.38
N VAL A 3 -25.45 12.69 -16.39
CA VAL A 3 -25.14 12.00 -17.63
C VAL A 3 -26.23 10.96 -17.83
N ASN A 4 -27.20 11.32 -18.63
CA ASN A 4 -28.38 10.51 -18.83
C ASN A 4 -28.07 9.19 -19.52
N GLY A 5 -28.26 8.10 -18.81
CA GLY A 5 -28.14 6.77 -19.38
C GLY A 5 -26.76 6.41 -19.92
N SER A 6 -25.79 7.23 -19.70
CA SER A 6 -24.44 7.02 -20.17
C SER A 6 -23.65 6.20 -19.16
N ASN A 7 -22.76 5.35 -19.66
CA ASN A 7 -21.82 4.62 -18.82
C ASN A 7 -20.57 5.45 -18.48
N PHE A 8 -20.60 6.72 -18.78
CA PHE A 8 -19.50 7.62 -18.52
C PHE A 8 -19.53 8.09 -17.06
N VAL A 9 -18.43 7.93 -16.35
CA VAL A 9 -18.25 8.42 -14.98
C VAL A 9 -16.97 9.22 -14.96
N ASP A 10 -17.09 10.52 -14.67
CA ASP A 10 -15.96 11.43 -14.64
C ASP A 10 -15.54 11.84 -13.23
N TYR A 11 -16.24 11.35 -12.22
CA TYR A 11 -15.95 11.67 -10.82
C TYR A 11 -16.29 10.46 -9.95
N VAL A 12 -15.35 10.09 -9.08
CA VAL A 12 -15.60 9.02 -8.12
C VAL A 12 -14.76 9.27 -6.87
N LYS A 13 -15.33 8.96 -5.72
CA LYS A 13 -14.64 9.03 -4.44
C LYS A 13 -14.39 7.60 -3.95
N ILE A 14 -13.12 7.26 -3.75
CA ILE A 14 -12.72 5.92 -3.34
C ILE A 14 -11.93 5.98 -2.05
N HIS A 15 -12.02 4.92 -1.27
CA HIS A 15 -11.21 4.74 -0.07
C HIS A 15 -10.05 3.82 -0.38
N CYS A 16 -8.85 4.33 -0.24
CA CYS A 16 -7.62 3.58 -0.48
C CYS A 16 -6.92 3.32 0.84
N ALA A 17 -6.62 2.07 1.11
CA ALA A 17 -5.90 1.68 2.31
C ALA A 17 -4.68 0.85 1.93
N ALA A 18 -3.50 1.38 2.21
CA ALA A 18 -2.27 0.62 2.06
C ALA A 18 -2.16 -0.40 3.19
N GLY A 19 -1.35 -1.43 2.99
CA GLY A 19 -1.19 -2.48 3.97
C GLY A 19 -0.33 -2.04 5.15
N HIS A 20 -0.62 -2.57 6.32
CA HIS A 20 0.23 -2.38 7.49
C HIS A 20 1.48 -3.24 7.37
N GLY A 21 2.58 -2.78 7.94
CA GLY A 21 3.79 -3.59 8.04
C GLY A 21 3.61 -4.71 9.06
N GLY A 22 4.28 -5.82 8.83
CA GLY A 22 4.28 -6.95 9.75
C GLY A 22 5.18 -6.69 10.95
N ALA A 23 4.89 -7.34 12.06
CA ALA A 23 5.70 -7.23 13.26
C ALA A 23 7.00 -8.02 13.12
N GLY A 24 8.06 -7.54 13.73
CA GLY A 24 9.29 -8.31 13.89
C GLY A 24 9.08 -9.44 14.89
N SER A 25 9.87 -10.49 14.75
CA SER A 25 9.77 -11.67 15.60
C SER A 25 10.63 -11.52 16.86
N VAL A 26 10.13 -12.06 17.98
CA VAL A 26 10.87 -12.13 19.24
C VAL A 26 11.46 -13.53 19.49
N HIS A 27 11.53 -14.34 18.46
CA HIS A 27 11.95 -15.73 18.57
C HIS A 27 13.40 -15.85 19.06
N LEU A 28 13.64 -16.81 19.94
CA LEU A 28 14.97 -17.16 20.39
C LEU A 28 15.32 -18.54 19.83
N HIS A 29 16.51 -18.63 19.26
CA HIS A 29 16.96 -19.88 18.67
C HIS A 29 17.08 -20.96 19.73
N ARG A 30 16.49 -22.10 19.46
CA ARG A 30 16.63 -23.31 20.29
C ARG A 30 16.81 -24.50 19.41
N SER A 31 17.80 -25.31 19.73
CA SER A 31 18.01 -26.53 19.02
C SER A 31 18.43 -27.63 20.00
N ARG A 32 18.46 -28.84 19.53
CA ARG A 32 18.89 -29.98 20.33
C ARG A 32 20.33 -29.80 20.87
N LEU A 33 21.15 -29.09 20.11
CA LEU A 33 22.55 -28.84 20.44
C LEU A 33 22.75 -27.51 21.19
N THR A 34 21.76 -26.61 21.11
CA THR A 34 21.85 -25.27 21.70
C THR A 34 20.55 -24.97 22.43
N ALA A 35 20.51 -25.29 23.72
CA ALA A 35 19.30 -25.10 24.53
C ALA A 35 19.02 -23.58 24.79
N LYS A 36 20.06 -22.77 24.76
CA LYS A 36 19.97 -21.33 25.01
C LYS A 36 20.63 -20.61 23.84
N GLY A 37 19.95 -20.57 22.73
CA GLY A 37 20.42 -19.82 21.57
C GLY A 37 20.12 -18.33 21.69
N GLY A 38 20.80 -17.53 20.86
CA GLY A 38 20.56 -16.11 20.78
C GLY A 38 19.27 -15.76 20.01
N PRO A 39 18.97 -14.46 19.86
CA PRO A 39 17.81 -14.03 19.12
C PRO A 39 17.97 -14.33 17.65
N ASP A 40 16.96 -14.96 17.07
CA ASP A 40 16.92 -15.27 15.65
C ASP A 40 15.61 -14.82 15.01
N GLY A 41 14.91 -13.87 15.63
CA GLY A 41 13.72 -13.31 15.08
C GLY A 41 14.00 -12.40 13.88
N GLY A 42 13.36 -12.69 12.76
CA GLY A 42 13.48 -11.87 11.56
C GLY A 42 12.56 -10.66 11.58
N ASP A 43 12.77 -9.78 10.62
CA ASP A 43 11.96 -8.58 10.46
C ASP A 43 10.61 -8.91 9.84
N GLY A 44 9.59 -8.08 10.15
CA GLY A 44 8.33 -8.17 9.44
C GLY A 44 8.44 -7.64 8.02
N GLY A 45 7.54 -8.07 7.15
CA GLY A 45 7.47 -7.59 5.79
C GLY A 45 6.81 -6.22 5.71
N ARG A 46 7.06 -5.47 4.66
CA ARG A 46 6.39 -4.19 4.43
C ARG A 46 4.96 -4.40 3.98
N GLY A 47 4.10 -3.45 4.28
CA GLY A 47 2.75 -3.44 3.72
C GLY A 47 2.77 -3.04 2.25
N GLY A 48 1.78 -3.50 1.51
CA GLY A 48 1.64 -3.15 0.10
C GLY A 48 1.18 -1.71 -0.09
N ASN A 49 1.58 -1.12 -1.20
CA ASN A 49 1.16 0.23 -1.58
C ASN A 49 -0.09 0.18 -2.45
N VAL A 50 -0.80 1.29 -2.52
CA VAL A 50 -1.87 1.48 -3.49
C VAL A 50 -1.36 2.42 -4.57
N TYR A 51 -1.39 1.94 -5.81
CA TYR A 51 -0.94 2.70 -6.98
C TYR A 51 -2.11 3.04 -7.88
N LEU A 52 -2.01 4.16 -8.56
CA LEU A 52 -2.79 4.41 -9.76
C LEU A 52 -1.91 4.15 -10.98
N ARG A 53 -2.47 3.47 -11.96
CA ARG A 53 -1.76 3.18 -13.21
C ARG A 53 -2.57 3.75 -14.37
N GLY A 54 -1.90 4.55 -15.20
CA GLY A 54 -2.52 5.12 -16.38
C GLY A 54 -2.75 4.07 -17.46
N ASN A 55 -3.92 4.09 -18.08
CA ASN A 55 -4.25 3.18 -19.17
C ASN A 55 -4.94 3.96 -20.28
N ASP A 56 -4.26 4.08 -21.41
CA ASP A 56 -4.75 4.88 -22.53
C ASP A 56 -5.93 4.23 -23.28
N GLN A 57 -6.24 2.96 -22.96
CA GLN A 57 -7.39 2.27 -23.51
C GLN A 57 -8.66 2.51 -22.70
N MET A 58 -8.55 3.16 -21.55
CA MET A 58 -9.70 3.47 -20.72
C MET A 58 -10.14 4.90 -20.96
N TRP A 59 -11.43 5.13 -20.87
CA TRP A 59 -12.02 6.45 -21.09
C TRP A 59 -13.04 6.87 -20.04
N THR A 60 -13.22 6.03 -19.01
CA THR A 60 -14.18 6.32 -17.95
C THR A 60 -13.69 5.73 -16.61
N LEU A 61 -14.20 6.29 -15.51
CA LEU A 61 -13.95 5.79 -14.16
C LEU A 61 -15.07 4.88 -13.67
N LEU A 62 -15.95 4.42 -14.58
CA LEU A 62 -17.14 3.65 -14.22
C LEU A 62 -16.83 2.42 -13.36
N HIS A 63 -15.73 1.74 -13.64
CA HIS A 63 -15.36 0.53 -12.91
C HIS A 63 -15.14 0.78 -11.42
N LEU A 64 -14.80 2.02 -11.02
CA LEU A 64 -14.57 2.38 -9.63
C LEU A 64 -15.85 2.76 -8.90
N LYS A 65 -16.94 3.03 -9.64
CA LYS A 65 -18.23 3.33 -9.04
C LYS A 65 -18.73 2.17 -8.18
N TYR A 66 -18.43 0.96 -8.59
CA TYR A 66 -18.88 -0.24 -7.92
C TYR A 66 -17.82 -0.85 -7.00
N LYS A 67 -16.61 -0.33 -7.02
CA LYS A 67 -15.51 -0.84 -6.21
C LYS A 67 -14.77 0.33 -5.55
N ARG A 68 -15.43 0.90 -4.56
CA ARG A 68 -14.95 2.12 -3.89
C ARG A 68 -13.95 1.90 -2.78
N HIS A 69 -13.75 0.67 -2.36
CA HIS A 69 -12.79 0.34 -1.32
C HIS A 69 -11.67 -0.48 -1.90
N VAL A 70 -10.46 0.03 -1.82
CA VAL A 70 -9.27 -0.64 -2.33
C VAL A 70 -8.30 -0.84 -1.19
N LYS A 71 -7.90 -2.08 -0.96
CA LYS A 71 -6.96 -2.44 0.09
C LYS A 71 -5.78 -3.19 -0.48
N ALA A 72 -4.57 -2.73 -0.14
CA ALA A 72 -3.35 -3.48 -0.42
C ALA A 72 -3.11 -4.52 0.68
N GLY A 73 -2.23 -5.47 0.41
CA GLY A 73 -1.94 -6.55 1.32
C GLY A 73 -1.09 -6.12 2.52
N ARG A 74 -1.28 -6.80 3.64
CA ARG A 74 -0.49 -6.56 4.84
C ARG A 74 0.86 -7.27 4.74
N GLY A 75 1.89 -6.70 5.35
CA GLY A 75 3.15 -7.40 5.52
C GLY A 75 3.01 -8.55 6.50
N GLY A 76 3.68 -9.66 6.24
CA GLY A 76 3.69 -10.81 7.14
C GLY A 76 4.61 -10.57 8.34
N PRO A 77 4.37 -11.26 9.45
CA PRO A 77 5.26 -11.18 10.60
C PRO A 77 6.59 -11.88 10.32
N GLY A 78 7.65 -11.42 10.95
CA GLY A 78 8.91 -12.14 10.94
C GLY A 78 8.79 -13.45 11.69
N SER A 79 9.71 -14.35 11.45
CA SER A 79 9.69 -15.67 12.08
C SER A 79 11.09 -16.08 12.53
N SER A 80 11.24 -17.34 12.93
CA SER A 80 12.50 -17.90 13.41
C SER A 80 13.57 -17.99 12.32
N ASN A 81 14.80 -18.26 12.71
CA ASN A 81 15.94 -18.40 11.80
C ASN A 81 16.16 -17.17 10.92
N ASN A 82 15.93 -15.99 11.49
CA ASN A 82 16.07 -14.70 10.80
C ASN A 82 15.25 -14.61 9.52
N SER A 83 14.14 -15.34 9.46
CA SER A 83 13.25 -15.31 8.29
C SER A 83 12.41 -14.06 8.31
N PHE A 84 12.50 -13.29 7.23
CA PHE A 84 11.69 -12.09 7.06
C PHE A 84 10.24 -12.47 6.74
N GLY A 85 9.31 -11.65 7.21
CA GLY A 85 7.93 -11.78 6.79
C GLY A 85 7.76 -11.42 5.32
N ASP A 86 6.72 -11.97 4.70
CA ASP A 86 6.43 -11.66 3.30
C ASP A 86 5.97 -10.21 3.17
N ASP A 87 6.37 -9.57 2.08
CA ASP A 87 5.87 -8.25 1.76
C ASP A 87 4.41 -8.34 1.33
N GLY A 88 3.63 -7.35 1.72
CA GLY A 88 2.24 -7.26 1.30
C GLY A 88 2.12 -6.98 -0.19
N GLU A 89 1.05 -7.47 -0.79
CA GLU A 89 0.78 -7.30 -2.20
C GLU A 89 0.34 -5.86 -2.49
N ASP A 90 0.97 -5.23 -3.48
CA ASP A 90 0.55 -3.92 -3.95
C ASP A 90 -0.76 -4.02 -4.71
N LYS A 91 -1.56 -2.96 -4.67
CA LYS A 91 -2.78 -2.86 -5.46
C LYS A 91 -2.63 -1.77 -6.51
N TYR A 92 -3.08 -2.08 -7.70
CA TYR A 92 -3.04 -1.15 -8.83
C TYR A 92 -4.46 -0.82 -9.26
N ILE A 93 -4.75 0.46 -9.33
CA ILE A 93 -6.04 0.94 -9.82
C ILE A 93 -5.78 1.54 -11.20
N GLU A 94 -6.34 0.95 -12.24
CA GLU A 94 -6.19 1.50 -13.58
C GLU A 94 -7.17 2.63 -13.82
N VAL A 95 -6.67 3.72 -14.36
CA VAL A 95 -7.46 4.91 -14.64
C VAL A 95 -7.10 5.45 -16.01
N PRO A 96 -8.04 6.15 -16.68
CA PRO A 96 -7.73 6.77 -17.95
C PRO A 96 -6.74 7.92 -17.79
N LEU A 97 -6.10 8.27 -18.89
CA LEU A 97 -5.23 9.45 -18.93
C LEU A 97 -6.07 10.71 -18.71
N GLY A 98 -5.50 11.67 -18.03
CA GLY A 98 -6.23 12.89 -17.68
C GLY A 98 -6.95 12.80 -16.34
N THR A 99 -6.77 11.71 -15.61
CA THR A 99 -7.36 11.57 -14.28
C THR A 99 -6.55 12.40 -13.27
N VAL A 100 -7.26 13.24 -12.54
CA VAL A 100 -6.70 14.05 -11.45
C VAL A 100 -7.06 13.41 -10.14
N VAL A 101 -6.09 13.25 -9.26
CA VAL A 101 -6.28 12.68 -7.94
C VAL A 101 -6.27 13.80 -6.91
N ARG A 102 -7.32 13.89 -6.12
CA ARG A 102 -7.43 14.85 -5.03
C ARG A 102 -7.51 14.13 -3.70
N ASP A 103 -7.09 14.82 -2.65
CA ASP A 103 -7.35 14.36 -1.30
C ASP A 103 -8.85 14.48 -1.00
N GLY A 104 -9.42 13.43 -0.42
CA GLY A 104 -10.86 13.40 -0.15
C GLY A 104 -11.32 14.36 0.94
N ASP A 105 -10.43 14.76 1.83
CA ASP A 105 -10.75 15.64 2.94
C ASP A 105 -10.43 17.11 2.61
N THR A 106 -9.22 17.37 2.10
CA THR A 106 -8.78 18.74 1.81
C THR A 106 -9.11 19.19 0.41
N GLN A 107 -9.37 18.25 -0.49
CA GLN A 107 -9.61 18.48 -1.92
C GLN A 107 -8.40 19.02 -2.68
N ASP A 108 -7.23 19.00 -2.06
CA ASP A 108 -6.01 19.40 -2.74
C ASP A 108 -5.68 18.43 -3.87
N ILE A 109 -5.18 18.98 -4.98
CA ILE A 109 -4.72 18.15 -6.10
C ILE A 109 -3.40 17.52 -5.71
N LEU A 110 -3.35 16.19 -5.75
CA LEU A 110 -2.15 15.44 -5.42
C LEU A 110 -1.36 15.04 -6.66
N PHE A 111 -2.05 14.53 -7.66
CA PHE A 111 -1.40 13.99 -8.88
C PHE A 111 -2.31 14.17 -10.09
N GLU A 112 -1.72 14.09 -11.26
CA GLU A 112 -2.42 13.98 -12.52
C GLU A 112 -1.78 12.84 -13.33
N VAL A 113 -2.59 11.92 -13.82
CA VAL A 113 -2.11 10.81 -14.63
C VAL A 113 -2.10 11.27 -16.09
N THR A 114 -0.91 11.37 -16.69
CA THR A 114 -0.74 11.95 -18.01
C THR A 114 -0.24 10.97 -19.05
N GLU A 115 0.35 9.84 -18.64
CA GLU A 115 0.98 8.91 -19.55
C GLU A 115 0.49 7.49 -19.34
N HIS A 116 0.49 6.71 -20.43
CA HIS A 116 0.17 5.30 -20.37
C HIS A 116 1.22 4.56 -19.53
N ALA A 117 0.74 3.64 -18.71
CA ALA A 117 1.56 2.83 -17.79
C ALA A 117 2.26 3.63 -16.69
N GLN A 118 1.98 4.92 -16.57
CA GLN A 118 2.49 5.73 -15.46
C GLN A 118 1.92 5.19 -14.14
N GLU A 119 2.80 4.97 -13.17
CA GLU A 119 2.40 4.48 -11.85
C GLU A 119 2.67 5.54 -10.80
N ILE A 120 1.66 5.84 -10.02
CA ILE A 120 1.74 6.86 -8.97
C ILE A 120 1.30 6.22 -7.66
N VAL A 121 2.10 6.38 -6.60
CA VAL A 121 1.76 5.88 -5.27
C VAL A 121 0.73 6.82 -4.66
N VAL A 122 -0.46 6.31 -4.40
CA VAL A 122 -1.53 7.08 -3.76
C VAL A 122 -1.46 6.94 -2.25
N ARG A 123 -1.26 5.71 -1.78
CA ARG A 123 -1.12 5.41 -0.36
C ARG A 123 0.07 4.48 -0.18
N LYS A 124 0.89 4.80 0.78
CA LYS A 124 2.14 4.09 1.05
C LYS A 124 1.94 3.05 2.13
N GLY A 125 2.43 1.85 1.89
CA GLY A 125 2.38 0.78 2.88
C GLY A 125 3.26 1.06 4.08
N GLY A 126 2.92 0.45 5.20
CA GLY A 126 3.72 0.57 6.42
C GLY A 126 5.02 -0.22 6.32
N MET A 127 5.99 0.16 7.13
CA MET A 127 7.28 -0.53 7.19
C MET A 127 7.17 -1.75 8.10
N GLY A 128 7.87 -2.81 7.76
CA GLY A 128 8.01 -3.96 8.64
C GLY A 128 8.82 -3.62 9.89
N GLY A 129 8.43 -4.19 11.00
CA GLY A 129 9.15 -4.02 12.26
C GLY A 129 10.43 -4.85 12.29
N ARG A 130 11.44 -4.38 12.99
CA ARG A 130 12.69 -5.12 13.15
C ARG A 130 12.52 -6.26 14.15
N GLY A 131 13.07 -7.43 13.81
CA GLY A 131 13.10 -8.57 14.70
C GLY A 131 14.09 -8.38 15.84
N ASN A 132 14.03 -9.26 16.85
CA ASN A 132 14.88 -9.14 18.02
C ASN A 132 16.37 -9.30 17.71
N SER A 133 16.73 -10.00 16.65
CA SER A 133 18.12 -10.16 16.25
C SER A 133 18.78 -8.83 15.89
N TRP A 134 18.00 -7.87 15.42
CA TRP A 134 18.49 -6.52 15.12
C TRP A 134 18.98 -5.79 16.38
N PHE A 135 18.38 -6.09 17.54
CA PHE A 135 18.67 -5.40 18.79
C PHE A 135 19.74 -6.09 19.63
N LYS A 136 20.33 -7.18 19.13
CA LYS A 136 21.41 -7.86 19.81
C LYS A 136 22.65 -6.99 19.86
N ASN A 137 23.25 -6.87 21.03
CA ASN A 137 24.52 -6.16 21.19
C ASN A 137 25.34 -6.82 22.31
N SER A 138 26.53 -6.27 22.60
CA SER A 138 27.43 -6.83 23.60
C SER A 138 26.84 -6.82 25.02
N VAL A 139 25.92 -5.92 25.31
CA VAL A 139 25.26 -5.81 26.61
C VAL A 139 24.00 -6.65 26.66
N ARG A 140 23.20 -6.62 25.55
CA ARG A 140 21.96 -7.40 25.43
C ARG A 140 22.14 -8.48 24.38
N GLN A 141 22.53 -9.66 24.79
CA GLN A 141 22.78 -10.76 23.87
C GLN A 141 21.52 -11.55 23.52
N THR A 142 20.45 -11.42 24.32
CA THR A 142 19.18 -12.10 24.08
C THR A 142 18.01 -11.16 24.28
N PRO A 143 17.87 -10.12 23.43
CA PRO A 143 16.73 -9.22 23.55
C PRO A 143 15.42 -9.96 23.29
N ARG A 144 14.42 -9.67 24.12
CA ARG A 144 13.09 -10.30 24.07
C ARG A 144 12.04 -9.36 23.51
N TYR A 145 12.46 -8.33 22.80
CA TYR A 145 11.56 -7.37 22.19
C TYR A 145 11.84 -7.24 20.71
N ALA A 146 10.84 -6.87 19.98
CA ALA A 146 10.92 -6.55 18.57
C ALA A 146 10.02 -5.35 18.31
N GLN A 147 10.18 -4.73 17.14
CA GLN A 147 9.33 -3.61 16.76
C GLN A 147 8.04 -4.10 16.13
N PRO A 148 6.90 -3.47 16.45
CA PRO A 148 5.70 -3.68 15.64
C PRO A 148 5.90 -3.05 14.28
N GLY A 149 5.17 -3.52 13.29
CA GLY A 149 5.13 -2.85 12.00
C GLY A 149 4.42 -1.50 12.13
N THR A 150 4.72 -0.60 11.20
CA THR A 150 4.01 0.68 11.16
C THR A 150 2.71 0.54 10.38
N GLU A 151 1.76 1.43 10.65
CA GLU A 151 0.50 1.44 9.93
C GLU A 151 0.70 1.93 8.49
N GLY A 152 -0.07 1.37 7.56
CA GLY A 152 -0.13 1.89 6.20
C GLY A 152 -1.00 3.14 6.14
N GLU A 153 -0.77 3.95 5.13
CA GLU A 153 -1.59 5.12 4.89
C GLU A 153 -2.98 4.72 4.42
N GLU A 154 -4.00 5.43 4.85
CA GLU A 154 -5.36 5.21 4.37
C GLU A 154 -6.12 6.52 4.33
N GLY A 155 -7.12 6.57 3.50
CA GLY A 155 -8.00 7.72 3.41
C GLY A 155 -8.79 7.72 2.13
N TRP A 156 -9.67 8.72 2.02
CA TRP A 156 -10.48 8.92 0.84
C TRP A 156 -9.70 9.72 -0.19
N ASN A 157 -9.88 9.35 -1.45
CA ASN A 157 -9.34 10.07 -2.58
C ASN A 157 -10.45 10.33 -3.60
N ILE A 158 -10.41 11.49 -4.22
CA ILE A 158 -11.33 11.85 -5.27
C ILE A 158 -10.59 11.72 -6.59
N LEU A 159 -11.15 10.93 -7.49
CA LEU A 159 -10.64 10.80 -8.84
C LEU A 159 -11.57 11.54 -9.79
N GLU A 160 -11.01 12.44 -10.56
CA GLU A 160 -11.77 13.29 -11.47
C GLU A 160 -11.12 13.20 -12.84
N LEU A 161 -11.91 12.81 -13.84
CA LEU A 161 -11.41 12.72 -15.19
C LEU A 161 -11.60 14.07 -15.88
N LYS A 162 -10.47 14.67 -16.26
CA LYS A 162 -10.51 15.84 -17.11
C LYS A 162 -10.91 15.44 -18.51
N VAL A 163 -12.12 15.74 -18.87
CA VAL A 163 -12.52 15.59 -20.23
C VAL A 163 -11.98 16.79 -20.99
N LEU A 164 -11.00 16.56 -21.84
CA LEU A 164 -10.63 17.58 -22.79
C LEU A 164 -11.86 17.81 -23.66
N ALA A 165 -12.42 18.97 -23.53
CA ALA A 165 -13.50 19.36 -24.39
C ALA A 165 -13.00 19.17 -25.81
N ASP A 166 -13.50 18.15 -26.40
CA ASP A 166 -13.22 17.92 -27.76
C ASP A 166 -13.96 18.97 -28.53
N VAL A 167 -13.25 19.89 -28.96
CA VAL A 167 -13.76 20.91 -29.65
C VAL A 167 -14.08 20.59 -31.03
N GLY A 168 -14.25 19.50 -31.32
CA GLY A 168 -14.68 19.19 -32.60
C GLY A 168 -15.05 20.28 -33.41
N LEU A 169 -14.88 20.75 -33.19
CA LEU A 169 -15.30 21.49 -33.88
C LEU A 169 -15.59 21.72 -34.91
#